data_29eecfea7952adecaeef814b86903aaf
#
_entry.id   29eecfea7952adecaeef814b86903aaf
#
_cell.length_a   1.000
_cell.length_b   1.000
_cell.length_c   1.000
_cell.angle_alpha   90.00
_cell.angle_beta   90.00
_cell.angle_gamma   90.00
#
_symmetry.space_group_name_H-M   'P 1'
#
loop_
_entity.id
_entity.type
_entity.pdbx_description
1 polymer ?
#
loop_
_entity_poly.entity_id
_entity_poly.type
_entity_poly.pdbx_seq_one_letter_code
_entity_poly.pdbx_strand_id
1 'polypeptide(L)'
;MKSTITGWGKCAPDNIMTNDDLAVFVDTSDEWIQQRTGIKERRFCHVNNSDMAAVAGKHAIACAGLKPEDIDVVILATCTPDSIVP
;
A
#
# COMPACT_ATOMS: atom_id res chain seq x y z
N MET A 1 -14.20 -1.98 -25.04
CA MET A 1 -14.40 -2.26 -23.60
C MET A 1 -14.07 -1.02 -22.80
N LYS A 2 -14.88 -0.70 -21.86
CA LYS A 2 -14.68 0.46 -20.98
C LYS A 2 -14.65 0.00 -19.53
N SER A 3 -13.82 0.65 -18.73
CA SER A 3 -13.74 0.38 -17.29
C SER A 3 -13.94 1.68 -16.52
N THR A 4 -14.56 1.57 -15.36
CA THR A 4 -14.83 2.72 -14.50
C THR A 4 -14.37 2.39 -13.09
N ILE A 5 -13.70 3.33 -12.44
CA ILE A 5 -13.37 3.23 -11.02
C ILE A 5 -14.59 3.70 -10.23
N THR A 6 -15.17 2.81 -9.42
CA THR A 6 -16.38 3.09 -8.65
C THR A 6 -16.14 3.32 -7.17
N GLY A 7 -14.96 2.99 -6.68
CA GLY A 7 -14.61 3.20 -5.28
C GLY A 7 -13.11 3.04 -5.05
N TRP A 8 -12.66 3.61 -3.95
CA TRP A 8 -11.26 3.51 -3.54
C TRP A 8 -11.17 3.45 -2.02
N GLY A 9 -10.04 2.97 -1.54
CA GLY A 9 -9.75 2.87 -0.13
C GLY A 9 -8.26 2.80 0.10
N LYS A 10 -7.85 3.04 1.34
CA LYS A 10 -6.45 2.98 1.73
C LYS A 10 -6.30 2.43 3.14
N CYS A 11 -5.10 1.93 3.41
CA CYS A 11 -4.64 1.60 4.74
C CYS A 11 -3.23 2.15 4.88
N ALA A 12 -3.06 3.16 5.73
CA ALA A 12 -1.76 3.77 5.99
C ALA A 12 -1.44 3.57 7.47
N PRO A 13 -0.44 2.74 7.81
CA PRO A 13 -0.02 2.56 9.21
C PRO A 13 0.44 3.87 9.82
N ASP A 14 0.32 4.01 11.14
CA ASP A 14 0.67 5.23 11.86
C ASP A 14 2.18 5.46 11.98
N ASN A 15 2.97 4.40 11.90
CA ASN A 15 4.43 4.50 12.04
C ASN A 15 5.03 5.12 10.78
N ILE A 16 5.74 6.22 10.97
CA ILE A 16 6.37 6.98 9.88
C ILE A 16 7.88 6.81 9.96
N MET A 17 8.51 6.56 8.81
CA MET A 17 9.96 6.57 8.67
C MET A 17 10.32 7.64 7.62
N THR A 18 11.04 8.67 8.06
CA THR A 18 11.52 9.72 7.17
C THR A 18 12.76 9.24 6.39
N ASN A 19 13.16 10.00 5.38
CA ASN A 19 14.38 9.71 4.65
C ASN A 19 15.62 9.78 5.57
N ASP A 20 15.63 10.71 6.51
CA ASP A 20 16.72 10.82 7.47
C ASP A 20 16.78 9.63 8.42
N ASP A 21 15.62 9.10 8.82
CA ASP A 21 15.56 7.87 9.61
C ASP A 21 16.14 6.69 8.82
N LEU A 22 15.80 6.59 7.54
CA LEU A 22 16.30 5.53 6.67
C LEU A 22 17.81 5.63 6.46
N ALA A 23 18.35 6.83 6.37
CA ALA A 23 19.77 7.08 6.16
C ALA A 23 20.65 6.54 7.31
N VAL A 24 20.06 6.27 8.49
CA VAL A 24 20.77 5.63 9.61
C VAL A 24 21.15 4.19 9.28
N PHE A 25 20.33 3.49 8.48
CA PHE A 25 20.50 2.07 8.17
C PHE A 25 21.08 1.81 6.80
N VAL A 26 20.88 2.72 5.87
CA VAL A 26 21.22 2.53 4.46
C VAL A 26 22.05 3.72 4.00
N ASP A 27 23.02 3.46 3.14
CA ASP A 27 23.87 4.52 2.56
C ASP A 27 23.07 5.33 1.53
N THR A 28 22.36 6.34 2.04
CA THR A 28 21.50 7.22 1.25
C THR A 28 21.36 8.57 1.93
N SER A 29 20.63 9.48 1.29
CA SER A 29 20.29 10.78 1.86
C SER A 29 18.90 11.20 1.44
N ASP A 30 18.27 12.09 2.24
CA ASP A 30 16.97 12.67 1.91
C ASP A 30 16.98 13.33 0.54
N GLU A 31 18.01 14.09 0.24
CA GLU A 31 18.17 14.79 -1.05
C GLU A 31 18.17 13.82 -2.22
N TRP A 32 18.96 12.76 -2.12
CA TRP A 32 19.06 11.74 -3.17
C TRP A 32 17.71 11.04 -3.39
N ILE A 33 17.04 10.63 -2.31
CA ILE A 33 15.75 9.94 -2.39
C ILE A 33 14.69 10.83 -3.02
N GLN A 34 14.60 12.10 -2.60
CA GLN A 34 13.62 13.02 -3.15
C GLN A 34 13.86 13.31 -4.63
N GLN A 35 15.11 13.45 -5.05
CA GLN A 35 15.45 13.67 -6.46
C GLN A 35 15.03 12.50 -7.34
N ARG A 36 15.19 11.26 -6.83
CA ARG A 36 14.92 10.05 -7.60
C ARG A 36 13.45 9.66 -7.59
N THR A 37 12.76 9.85 -6.49
CA THR A 37 11.42 9.30 -6.28
C THR A 37 10.37 10.31 -5.87
N GLY A 38 10.78 11.47 -5.35
CA GLY A 38 9.86 12.43 -4.73
C GLY A 38 9.37 12.01 -3.36
N ILE A 39 9.80 10.87 -2.85
CA ILE A 39 9.37 10.34 -1.56
C ILE A 39 10.09 11.04 -0.43
N LYS A 40 9.36 11.56 0.54
CA LYS A 40 9.90 12.23 1.73
C LYS A 40 9.87 11.32 2.94
N GLU A 41 8.85 10.47 3.04
CA GLU A 41 8.65 9.55 4.16
C GLU A 41 7.84 8.35 3.69
N ARG A 42 7.83 7.30 4.48
CA ARG A 42 7.03 6.10 4.25
C ARG A 42 6.43 5.61 5.54
N ARG A 43 5.45 4.74 5.41
CA ARG A 43 4.81 4.09 6.55
C ARG A 43 5.30 2.66 6.65
N PHE A 44 5.37 2.14 7.88
CA PHE A 44 5.75 0.74 8.11
C PHE A 44 4.87 0.15 9.20
N CYS A 45 4.76 -1.18 9.19
CA CYS A 45 3.94 -1.91 10.15
C CYS A 45 4.51 -3.31 10.39
N HIS A 46 3.93 -4.00 11.37
CA HIS A 46 4.31 -5.37 11.73
C HIS A 46 3.31 -6.42 11.25
N VAL A 47 2.24 -5.99 10.57
CA VAL A 47 1.23 -6.89 10.05
C VAL A 47 1.56 -7.31 8.62
N ASN A 48 0.92 -8.39 8.17
CA ASN A 48 1.11 -8.87 6.82
C ASN A 48 0.51 -7.91 5.79
N ASN A 49 1.03 -7.98 4.58
CA ASN A 49 0.54 -7.17 3.46
C ASN A 49 -0.93 -7.42 3.18
N SER A 50 -1.39 -8.67 3.29
CA SER A 50 -2.79 -9.00 3.08
C SER A 50 -3.72 -8.37 4.12
N ASP A 51 -3.26 -8.17 5.36
CA ASP A 51 -4.06 -7.51 6.39
C ASP A 51 -4.32 -6.05 6.02
N MET A 52 -3.28 -5.35 5.56
CA MET A 52 -3.42 -3.96 5.10
C MET A 52 -4.28 -3.87 3.84
N ALA A 53 -4.07 -4.79 2.91
CA ALA A 53 -4.85 -4.84 1.67
C ALA A 53 -6.33 -5.10 1.95
N ALA A 54 -6.64 -5.96 2.92
CA ALA A 54 -8.01 -6.25 3.32
C ALA A 54 -8.72 -5.01 3.87
N VAL A 55 -8.05 -4.21 4.69
CA VAL A 55 -8.62 -2.95 5.21
C VAL A 55 -8.88 -1.97 4.08
N ALA A 56 -7.90 -1.77 3.21
CA ALA A 56 -8.05 -0.88 2.05
C ALA A 56 -9.16 -1.36 1.12
N GLY A 57 -9.24 -2.66 0.87
CA GLY A 57 -10.27 -3.27 0.03
C GLY A 57 -11.67 -3.12 0.62
N LYS A 58 -11.83 -3.30 1.91
CA LYS A 58 -13.12 -3.11 2.58
C LYS A 58 -13.61 -1.67 2.43
N HIS A 59 -12.72 -0.70 2.58
CA HIS A 59 -13.06 0.71 2.39
C HIS A 59 -13.46 0.98 0.94
N ALA A 60 -12.75 0.41 -0.03
CA ALA A 60 -13.06 0.59 -1.44
C ALA A 60 -14.44 0.01 -1.79
N ILE A 61 -14.74 -1.17 -1.31
CA ILE A 61 -16.03 -1.85 -1.53
C ILE A 61 -17.17 -1.02 -0.92
N ALA A 62 -17.00 -0.56 0.31
CA ALA A 62 -17.99 0.29 0.97
C ALA A 62 -18.18 1.61 0.23
N CYS A 63 -17.10 2.23 -0.22
CA CYS A 63 -17.14 3.47 -1.01
C CYS A 63 -17.92 3.27 -2.31
N ALA A 64 -17.77 2.13 -2.96
CA ALA A 64 -18.49 1.80 -4.19
C ALA A 64 -19.95 1.42 -3.98
N GLY A 65 -20.39 1.22 -2.72
CA GLY A 65 -21.74 0.77 -2.41
C GLY A 65 -21.98 -0.69 -2.76
N LEU A 66 -20.93 -1.49 -2.81
CA LEU A 66 -20.98 -2.91 -3.16
C LEU A 66 -20.84 -3.80 -1.92
N LYS A 67 -21.08 -5.09 -2.10
CA LYS A 67 -20.83 -6.13 -1.10
C LYS A 67 -19.65 -6.97 -1.53
N PRO A 68 -18.96 -7.65 -0.59
CA PRO A 68 -17.85 -8.55 -0.96
C PRO A 68 -18.25 -9.61 -2.00
N GLU A 69 -19.48 -10.08 -1.98
CA GLU A 69 -19.99 -11.08 -2.94
C GLU A 69 -20.06 -10.57 -4.37
N ASP A 70 -20.07 -9.25 -4.55
CA ASP A 70 -20.12 -8.63 -5.89
C ASP A 70 -18.74 -8.60 -6.56
N ILE A 71 -17.69 -8.97 -5.84
CA ILE A 71 -16.32 -8.93 -6.35
C ILE A 71 -15.98 -10.26 -7.03
N ASP A 72 -15.60 -10.20 -8.30
CA ASP A 72 -15.25 -11.39 -9.09
C ASP A 72 -13.76 -11.68 -9.06
N VAL A 73 -12.92 -10.64 -9.01
CA VAL A 73 -11.46 -10.78 -9.10
C VAL A 73 -10.79 -9.80 -8.16
N VAL A 74 -9.75 -10.26 -7.47
CA VAL A 74 -8.88 -9.42 -6.64
C VAL A 74 -7.46 -9.52 -7.18
N ILE A 75 -6.83 -8.37 -7.41
CA ILE A 75 -5.44 -8.31 -7.84
C ILE A 75 -4.65 -7.53 -6.79
N LEU A 76 -3.65 -8.18 -6.20
CA LEU A 76 -2.75 -7.55 -5.23
C LEU A 76 -1.36 -7.42 -5.84
N ALA A 77 -0.98 -6.21 -6.19
CA ALA A 77 0.34 -5.91 -6.74
C ALA A 77 1.31 -5.60 -5.60
N THR A 78 2.27 -6.49 -5.38
CA THR A 78 3.23 -6.35 -4.29
C THR A 78 4.55 -7.04 -4.60
N CYS A 79 5.64 -6.53 -4.01
CA CYS A 79 6.94 -7.21 -4.01
C CYS A 79 7.15 -8.01 -2.72
N THR A 80 6.26 -7.87 -1.73
CA THR A 80 6.37 -8.51 -0.41
C THR A 80 5.10 -9.28 -0.07
N PRO A 81 4.75 -10.33 -0.82
CA PRO A 81 3.56 -11.13 -0.52
C PRO A 81 3.73 -11.89 0.81
N ASP A 82 2.60 -12.31 1.40
CA ASP A 82 2.62 -13.10 2.65
C ASP A 82 3.37 -14.42 2.47
N SER A 83 3.28 -15.00 1.27
CA SER A 83 4.01 -16.22 0.94
C SER A 83 4.44 -16.19 -0.52
N ILE A 84 5.62 -16.76 -0.79
CA ILE A 84 6.18 -16.88 -2.13
C ILE A 84 5.89 -18.29 -2.61
N VAL A 85 4.65 -18.54 -3.00
CA VAL A 85 4.25 -19.82 -3.56
C VAL A 85 3.62 -19.59 -4.93
N PRO A 86 3.91 -20.52 -5.85
CA PRO A 86 3.25 -20.48 -7.15
C PRO A 86 1.77 -20.78 -7.02
#